data_80eefb1ce953fc07369898bb487e1920
#
_entry.id   80eefb1ce953fc07369898bb487e1920
#
_cell.length_a   1.000
_cell.length_b   1.000
_cell.length_c   1.000
_cell.angle_alpha   90.00
_cell.angle_beta   90.00
_cell.angle_gamma   90.00
#
_symmetry.space_group_name_H-M   'P 1'
#
loop_
_entity.id
_entity.type
_entity.pdbx_description
1 polymer ?
#
loop_
_entity_poly.entity_id
_entity_poly.type
_entity_poly.pdbx_seq_one_letter_code
_entity_poly.pdbx_strand_id
1 'polypeptide(L)'
;MIKKIISILIVILVVFAAVMLLKKRKAQMAEAKPPATRPIVVHSFTLRKDKVLLTLPYIATVRSDAGAVINTKIAGKIEKLPVQTGERVKEGDLLVEIDSDDLKSKIDGLQEEKQSVKWEIQSAKSVLRAKRTALENLKNKHARTAELLKVEGASIEEYESEETSIAALNSEIETQKNKINTLRNKIKILGSNIDEVKAALKYTKVYAPVSGTVSAKYASEGENIMAGRKILDITGNDKKYLEIRLPSNKTAKDIKVNGEFYNIKELNDTDASGTLRYKTSYIKKLKASPGEILPVEIVIYRGNNKLLPYNAVLDKDSDKFVFIYSNGSVKPRCIDVVHSGVQGIIADNLSDVKQVITAKPDILLRVLSGVPVKVVSNKR
;
A
#
# COMPACT_ATOMS: atom_id res chain seq x y z
N MET A 1 -81.62 50.74 56.71
CA MET A 1 -81.57 49.34 56.23
C MET A 1 -81.78 49.19 54.70
N ILE A 2 -82.71 49.92 54.11
CA ILE A 2 -83.09 49.76 52.68
C ILE A 2 -81.92 49.97 51.69
N LYS A 3 -80.94 50.91 51.90
CA LYS A 3 -79.80 51.11 51.05
C LYS A 3 -78.80 49.95 50.94
N LYS A 4 -78.65 49.14 52.05
CA LYS A 4 -77.73 47.93 52.03
C LYS A 4 -78.35 46.78 51.24
N ILE A 5 -79.74 46.67 51.27
CA ILE A 5 -80.45 45.62 50.54
C ILE A 5 -80.35 45.85 49.02
N ILE A 6 -80.51 47.13 48.61
CA ILE A 6 -80.40 47.55 47.19
C ILE A 6 -78.98 47.30 46.66
N SER A 7 -77.88 47.56 47.45
CA SER A 7 -76.52 47.29 47.03
C SER A 7 -76.24 45.77 46.85
N ILE A 8 -76.76 44.92 47.72
CA ILE A 8 -76.69 43.51 47.62
C ILE A 8 -77.36 42.94 46.36
N LEU A 9 -78.58 43.52 46.07
CA LEU A 9 -79.34 43.13 44.89
C LEU A 9 -78.65 43.49 43.58
N ILE A 10 -78.01 44.69 43.55
CA ILE A 10 -77.21 45.08 42.40
C ILE A 10 -75.99 44.21 42.18
N VAL A 11 -75.29 43.78 43.26
CA VAL A 11 -74.16 42.86 43.17
C VAL A 11 -74.59 41.49 42.64
N ILE A 12 -75.72 40.94 43.13
CA ILE A 12 -76.29 39.72 42.64
C ILE A 12 -76.66 39.77 41.19
N LEU A 13 -77.26 40.91 40.73
CA LEU A 13 -77.60 41.09 39.33
C LEU A 13 -76.39 41.18 38.42
N VAL A 14 -75.30 41.84 38.85
CA VAL A 14 -74.03 41.92 38.10
C VAL A 14 -73.36 40.53 38.04
N VAL A 15 -73.32 39.73 39.13
CA VAL A 15 -72.78 38.41 39.11
C VAL A 15 -73.61 37.49 38.21
N PHE A 16 -74.94 37.57 38.24
CA PHE A 16 -75.78 36.78 37.35
C PHE A 16 -75.60 37.16 35.89
N ALA A 17 -75.46 38.43 35.56
CA ALA A 17 -75.16 38.90 34.21
C ALA A 17 -73.75 38.43 33.73
N ALA A 18 -72.74 38.40 34.61
CA ALA A 18 -71.42 37.91 34.33
C ALA A 18 -71.41 36.42 34.05
N VAL A 19 -72.16 35.64 34.87
CA VAL A 19 -72.29 34.18 34.67
C VAL A 19 -73.03 33.87 33.37
N MET A 20 -74.09 34.66 33.06
CA MET A 20 -74.83 34.51 31.79
C MET A 20 -73.98 34.83 30.57
N LEU A 21 -73.15 35.88 30.64
CA LEU A 21 -72.13 36.20 29.60
C LEU A 21 -71.08 35.14 29.42
N LEU A 22 -70.56 34.59 30.53
CA LEU A 22 -69.59 33.49 30.47
C LEU A 22 -70.20 32.22 29.87
N LYS A 23 -71.46 31.90 30.23
CA LYS A 23 -72.16 30.75 29.63
C LYS A 23 -72.41 30.95 28.15
N LYS A 24 -72.81 32.18 27.71
CA LYS A 24 -73.02 32.52 26.32
C LYS A 24 -71.72 32.50 25.52
N ARG A 25 -70.60 32.98 26.08
CA ARG A 25 -69.23 32.83 25.46
C ARG A 25 -68.78 31.41 25.35
N LYS A 26 -69.02 30.59 26.40
CA LYS A 26 -68.68 29.18 26.38
C LYS A 26 -69.47 28.36 25.33
N ALA A 27 -70.76 28.71 25.16
CA ALA A 27 -71.60 28.14 24.10
C ALA A 27 -71.16 28.58 22.70
N GLN A 28 -70.83 29.86 22.51
CA GLN A 28 -70.29 30.36 21.25
C GLN A 28 -68.89 29.77 20.89
N MET A 29 -68.04 29.51 21.91
CA MET A 29 -66.77 28.78 21.70
C MET A 29 -66.96 27.31 21.38
N ALA A 30 -68.00 26.67 21.90
CA ALA A 30 -68.35 25.29 21.58
C ALA A 30 -68.97 25.11 20.19
N GLU A 31 -69.64 26.14 19.67
CA GLU A 31 -70.20 26.17 18.30
C GLU A 31 -69.23 26.72 17.25
N ALA A 32 -68.06 27.28 17.67
CA ALA A 32 -67.07 27.76 16.74
C ALA A 32 -66.48 26.56 15.96
N LYS A 33 -66.93 26.38 14.73
CA LYS A 33 -66.30 25.39 13.83
C LYS A 33 -64.80 25.69 13.78
N PRO A 34 -63.95 24.67 14.02
CA PRO A 34 -62.51 24.88 13.86
C PRO A 34 -62.21 25.50 12.50
N PRO A 35 -61.27 26.44 12.43
CA PRO A 35 -60.96 27.13 11.17
C PRO A 35 -60.67 26.06 10.09
N ALA A 36 -61.37 26.18 8.95
CA ALA A 36 -61.21 25.26 7.83
C ALA A 36 -59.74 25.25 7.42
N THR A 37 -59.01 24.19 7.80
CA THR A 37 -57.63 24.03 7.41
C THR A 37 -57.57 23.89 5.89
N ARG A 38 -56.94 24.88 5.23
CA ARG A 38 -56.74 24.81 3.77
C ARG A 38 -55.93 23.56 3.46
N PRO A 39 -56.36 22.74 2.49
CA PRO A 39 -55.61 21.54 2.13
C PRO A 39 -54.23 21.91 1.60
N ILE A 40 -53.19 21.20 2.08
CA ILE A 40 -51.82 21.40 1.65
C ILE A 40 -51.63 20.69 0.31
N VAL A 41 -51.01 21.36 -0.64
CA VAL A 41 -50.69 20.75 -1.95
C VAL A 41 -49.41 19.93 -1.80
N VAL A 42 -49.48 18.67 -2.21
CA VAL A 42 -48.35 17.73 -2.20
C VAL A 42 -48.29 17.01 -3.55
N HIS A 43 -47.11 16.48 -3.90
CA HIS A 43 -46.93 15.78 -5.14
C HIS A 43 -46.92 14.25 -4.92
N SER A 44 -47.50 13.49 -5.84
CA SER A 44 -47.38 12.04 -5.83
C SER A 44 -46.18 11.60 -6.69
N PHE A 45 -45.45 10.61 -6.18
CA PHE A 45 -44.34 9.93 -6.85
C PHE A 45 -44.69 8.44 -7.04
N THR A 46 -44.56 7.96 -8.28
CA THR A 46 -44.85 6.56 -8.60
C THR A 46 -43.62 5.71 -8.36
N LEU A 47 -43.71 4.73 -7.48
CA LEU A 47 -42.67 3.75 -7.21
C LEU A 47 -42.72 2.64 -8.25
N ARG A 48 -41.67 2.52 -9.05
CA ARG A 48 -41.47 1.42 -9.99
C ARG A 48 -40.30 0.57 -9.53
N LYS A 49 -40.33 -0.72 -9.84
CA LYS A 49 -39.20 -1.64 -9.61
C LYS A 49 -38.28 -1.52 -10.81
N ASP A 50 -37.16 -0.86 -10.63
CA ASP A 50 -36.14 -0.62 -11.66
C ASP A 50 -34.75 -1.11 -11.21
N LYS A 51 -33.81 -1.12 -12.15
CA LYS A 51 -32.39 -1.34 -11.83
C LYS A 51 -31.88 -0.15 -11.03
N VAL A 52 -31.65 -0.37 -9.74
CA VAL A 52 -31.15 0.66 -8.80
C VAL A 52 -29.68 0.41 -8.52
N LEU A 53 -28.90 1.47 -8.59
CA LEU A 53 -27.53 1.55 -8.14
C LEU A 53 -27.46 2.61 -7.05
N LEU A 54 -27.16 2.21 -5.80
CA LEU A 54 -26.90 3.13 -4.72
C LEU A 54 -25.41 3.24 -4.45
N THR A 55 -24.92 4.46 -4.45
CA THR A 55 -23.52 4.78 -4.19
C THR A 55 -23.38 5.79 -3.06
N LEU A 56 -22.22 5.77 -2.40
CA LEU A 56 -21.79 6.83 -1.50
C LEU A 56 -20.47 7.41 -1.97
N PRO A 57 -20.30 8.75 -1.91
CA PRO A 57 -19.02 9.36 -2.23
C PRO A 57 -18.00 9.02 -1.16
N TYR A 58 -16.83 8.64 -1.61
CA TYR A 58 -15.66 8.34 -0.79
C TYR A 58 -14.39 8.82 -1.46
N ILE A 59 -13.27 8.67 -0.76
CA ILE A 59 -11.94 8.93 -1.30
C ILE A 59 -11.12 7.63 -1.28
N ALA A 60 -10.28 7.47 -2.27
CA ALA A 60 -9.32 6.38 -2.37
C ALA A 60 -7.92 6.93 -2.57
N THR A 61 -6.94 6.29 -1.98
CA THR A 61 -5.52 6.62 -2.19
C THR A 61 -4.95 5.68 -3.23
N VAL A 62 -4.28 6.23 -4.23
CA VAL A 62 -3.53 5.44 -5.22
C VAL A 62 -2.31 4.85 -4.55
N ARG A 63 -2.17 3.53 -4.62
CA ARG A 63 -0.99 2.78 -4.14
C ARG A 63 -0.38 2.00 -5.29
N SER A 64 0.89 1.64 -5.13
CA SER A 64 1.57 0.72 -6.04
C SER A 64 2.29 -0.35 -5.22
N ASP A 65 2.16 -1.62 -5.61
CA ASP A 65 2.96 -2.72 -5.06
C ASP A 65 4.33 -2.84 -5.77
N ALA A 66 4.54 -2.09 -6.85
CA ALA A 66 5.84 -1.94 -7.47
C ALA A 66 6.60 -0.81 -6.77
N GLY A 67 7.79 -1.10 -6.30
CA GLY A 67 8.65 -0.11 -5.66
C GLY A 67 9.90 -0.75 -5.09
N ALA A 68 10.88 0.04 -4.74
CA ALA A 68 12.10 -0.42 -4.12
C ALA A 68 12.61 0.58 -3.09
N VAL A 69 13.05 0.05 -1.96
CA VAL A 69 13.83 0.79 -0.97
C VAL A 69 15.30 0.59 -1.31
N ILE A 70 16.00 1.65 -1.59
CA ILE A 70 17.41 1.63 -1.96
C ILE A 70 18.26 1.86 -0.73
N ASN A 71 18.98 0.79 -0.35
CA ASN A 71 19.93 0.81 0.76
C ASN A 71 21.34 0.57 0.24
N THR A 72 22.35 1.17 0.89
CA THR A 72 23.74 0.83 0.60
C THR A 72 24.13 -0.51 1.19
N LYS A 73 25.00 -1.26 0.50
CA LYS A 73 25.60 -2.52 1.03
C LYS A 73 26.99 -2.27 1.62
N ILE A 74 27.60 -1.13 1.37
CA ILE A 74 28.94 -0.76 1.84
C ILE A 74 28.91 0.59 2.54
N ALA A 75 29.88 0.83 3.39
CA ALA A 75 30.17 2.14 3.96
C ALA A 75 31.04 2.96 2.99
N GLY A 76 30.89 4.27 2.96
CA GLY A 76 31.71 5.17 2.17
C GLY A 76 31.06 6.54 2.04
N LYS A 77 31.75 7.44 1.32
CA LYS A 77 31.23 8.78 1.01
C LYS A 77 30.44 8.72 -0.30
N ILE A 78 29.27 9.35 -0.30
CA ILE A 78 28.50 9.51 -1.55
C ILE A 78 29.24 10.52 -2.43
N GLU A 79 29.73 10.06 -3.57
CA GLU A 79 30.39 10.90 -4.56
C GLU A 79 29.38 11.63 -5.42
N LYS A 80 28.32 10.88 -5.88
CA LYS A 80 27.23 11.43 -6.70
C LYS A 80 25.89 10.83 -6.32
N LEU A 81 24.87 11.69 -6.34
CA LEU A 81 23.47 11.32 -6.13
C LEU A 81 22.61 12.13 -7.12
N PRO A 82 22.63 11.78 -8.41
CA PRO A 82 22.12 12.60 -9.51
C PRO A 82 20.60 12.74 -9.53
N VAL A 83 19.87 11.96 -8.71
CA VAL A 83 18.40 11.93 -8.72
C VAL A 83 17.78 12.84 -7.67
N GLN A 84 16.61 13.41 -7.99
CA GLN A 84 15.82 14.30 -7.14
C GLN A 84 14.49 13.64 -6.73
N THR A 85 13.93 14.08 -5.59
CA THR A 85 12.57 13.67 -5.19
C THR A 85 11.56 14.16 -6.24
N GLY A 86 10.67 13.27 -6.66
CA GLY A 86 9.69 13.51 -7.74
C GLY A 86 10.20 13.16 -9.14
N GLU A 87 11.49 12.87 -9.32
CA GLU A 87 12.08 12.51 -10.61
C GLU A 87 11.71 11.08 -11.02
N ARG A 88 11.52 10.86 -12.32
CA ARG A 88 11.25 9.54 -12.90
C ARG A 88 12.55 8.86 -13.27
N VAL A 89 12.71 7.63 -12.80
CA VAL A 89 13.85 6.76 -13.11
C VAL A 89 13.37 5.49 -13.82
N LYS A 90 14.24 4.96 -14.68
CA LYS A 90 14.05 3.67 -15.35
C LYS A 90 14.89 2.60 -14.65
N GLU A 91 14.45 1.35 -14.77
CA GLU A 91 15.27 0.22 -14.36
C GLU A 91 16.65 0.27 -15.03
N GLY A 92 17.71 0.17 -14.24
CA GLY A 92 19.10 0.28 -14.68
C GLY A 92 19.70 1.68 -14.63
N ASP A 93 18.95 2.73 -14.33
CA ASP A 93 19.49 4.07 -14.14
C ASP A 93 20.40 4.14 -12.90
N LEU A 94 21.52 4.89 -13.01
CA LEU A 94 22.44 5.11 -11.88
C LEU A 94 21.78 6.05 -10.86
N LEU A 95 21.64 5.57 -9.63
CA LEU A 95 21.01 6.32 -8.54
C LEU A 95 22.05 6.94 -7.61
N VAL A 96 23.11 6.16 -7.28
CA VAL A 96 24.12 6.56 -6.31
C VAL A 96 25.48 6.06 -6.80
N GLU A 97 26.48 6.91 -6.65
CA GLU A 97 27.89 6.55 -6.79
C GLU A 97 28.59 6.83 -5.47
N ILE A 98 29.18 5.78 -4.87
CA ILE A 98 29.94 5.84 -3.62
C ILE A 98 31.41 5.83 -4.00
N ASP A 99 32.23 6.61 -3.29
CA ASP A 99 33.67 6.65 -3.48
C ASP A 99 34.27 5.24 -3.46
N SER A 100 35.08 4.96 -4.46
CA SER A 100 35.63 3.64 -4.74
C SER A 100 37.16 3.61 -4.81
N ASP A 101 37.82 4.72 -4.52
CA ASP A 101 39.25 4.83 -4.76
C ASP A 101 40.08 3.95 -3.82
N ASP A 102 39.68 3.79 -2.57
CA ASP A 102 40.29 2.84 -1.64
C ASP A 102 40.16 1.38 -2.12
N LEU A 103 38.99 1.01 -2.66
CA LEU A 103 38.76 -0.34 -3.18
C LEU A 103 39.58 -0.61 -4.44
N LYS A 104 39.70 0.37 -5.34
CA LYS A 104 40.54 0.28 -6.53
C LYS A 104 42.01 0.11 -6.15
N SER A 105 42.51 0.99 -5.26
CA SER A 105 43.87 0.92 -4.75
C SER A 105 44.20 -0.42 -4.11
N LYS A 106 43.25 -0.97 -3.34
CA LYS A 106 43.39 -2.31 -2.73
C LYS A 106 43.45 -3.43 -3.79
N ILE A 107 42.65 -3.33 -4.86
CA ILE A 107 42.72 -4.30 -5.98
C ILE A 107 44.09 -4.23 -6.65
N ASP A 108 44.59 -3.04 -6.90
CA ASP A 108 45.88 -2.85 -7.57
C ASP A 108 47.02 -3.41 -6.70
N GLY A 109 47.04 -3.11 -5.40
CA GLY A 109 48.05 -3.69 -4.49
C GLY A 109 48.03 -5.21 -4.43
N LEU A 110 46.81 -5.84 -4.38
CA LEU A 110 46.67 -7.30 -4.42
C LEU A 110 47.11 -7.88 -5.80
N GLN A 111 46.93 -7.17 -6.88
CA GLN A 111 47.38 -7.58 -8.21
C GLN A 111 48.92 -7.57 -8.32
N GLU A 112 49.55 -6.53 -7.77
CA GLU A 112 51.02 -6.42 -7.70
C GLU A 112 51.62 -7.52 -6.84
N GLU A 113 51.03 -7.79 -5.66
CA GLU A 113 51.46 -8.91 -4.82
C GLU A 113 51.33 -10.25 -5.56
N LYS A 114 50.19 -10.49 -6.24
CA LYS A 114 50.00 -11.69 -7.05
C LYS A 114 51.04 -11.82 -8.18
N GLN A 115 51.42 -10.69 -8.77
CA GLN A 115 52.46 -10.69 -9.80
C GLN A 115 53.84 -10.99 -9.23
N SER A 116 54.20 -10.47 -8.04
CA SER A 116 55.42 -10.78 -7.33
C SER A 116 55.53 -12.30 -7.04
N VAL A 117 54.44 -12.90 -6.53
CA VAL A 117 54.42 -14.38 -6.28
C VAL A 117 54.56 -15.16 -7.58
N LYS A 118 54.09 -14.69 -8.73
CA LYS A 118 54.32 -15.32 -10.01
C LYS A 118 55.80 -15.34 -10.38
N TRP A 119 56.54 -14.27 -10.11
CA TRP A 119 57.98 -14.19 -10.33
C TRP A 119 58.74 -15.14 -9.41
N GLU A 120 58.32 -15.24 -8.12
CA GLU A 120 58.88 -16.22 -7.19
C GLU A 120 58.66 -17.66 -7.69
N ILE A 121 57.52 -17.99 -8.25
CA ILE A 121 57.27 -19.32 -8.86
C ILE A 121 58.20 -19.54 -10.04
N GLN A 122 58.44 -18.53 -10.87
CA GLN A 122 59.32 -18.66 -12.02
C GLN A 122 60.77 -18.90 -11.57
N SER A 123 61.25 -18.19 -10.54
CA SER A 123 62.55 -18.39 -9.94
C SER A 123 62.66 -19.80 -9.35
N ALA A 124 61.65 -20.23 -8.55
CA ALA A 124 61.64 -21.57 -7.97
C ALA A 124 61.61 -22.69 -9.04
N LYS A 125 60.93 -22.48 -10.16
CA LYS A 125 60.96 -23.43 -11.32
C LYS A 125 62.33 -23.50 -11.95
N SER A 126 63.07 -22.39 -12.03
CA SER A 126 64.42 -22.38 -12.58
C SER A 126 65.37 -23.16 -11.68
N VAL A 127 65.31 -22.98 -10.35
CA VAL A 127 66.03 -23.79 -9.35
C VAL A 127 65.70 -25.26 -9.47
N LEU A 128 64.40 -25.59 -9.58
CA LEU A 128 63.95 -26.99 -9.74
C LEU A 128 64.50 -27.60 -11.01
N ARG A 129 64.58 -26.86 -12.12
CA ARG A 129 65.19 -27.34 -13.38
C ARG A 129 66.66 -27.65 -13.20
N ALA A 130 67.43 -26.72 -12.58
CA ALA A 130 68.87 -26.95 -12.32
C ALA A 130 69.10 -28.20 -11.45
N LYS A 131 68.31 -28.39 -10.38
CA LYS A 131 68.40 -29.59 -9.53
C LYS A 131 68.08 -30.88 -10.29
N ARG A 132 67.08 -30.88 -11.17
CA ARG A 132 66.76 -32.03 -12.03
C ARG A 132 67.86 -32.37 -12.98
N THR A 133 68.49 -31.37 -13.63
CA THR A 133 69.70 -31.62 -14.49
C THR A 133 70.86 -32.16 -13.69
N ALA A 134 71.11 -31.65 -12.47
CA ALA A 134 72.17 -32.18 -11.58
C ALA A 134 71.86 -33.64 -11.18
N LEU A 135 70.62 -33.98 -10.88
CA LEU A 135 70.18 -35.31 -10.58
C LEU A 135 70.38 -36.26 -11.76
N GLU A 136 70.03 -35.84 -12.97
CA GLU A 136 70.25 -36.63 -14.20
C GLU A 136 71.73 -36.94 -14.43
N ASN A 137 72.58 -35.88 -14.30
CA ASN A 137 74.02 -36.04 -14.44
C ASN A 137 74.61 -37.02 -13.39
N LEU A 138 74.17 -36.92 -12.11
CA LEU A 138 74.60 -37.76 -11.05
C LEU A 138 74.15 -39.25 -11.24
N LYS A 139 72.91 -39.48 -11.70
CA LYS A 139 72.41 -40.79 -12.08
C LYS A 139 73.21 -41.41 -13.23
N ASN A 140 73.57 -40.60 -14.22
CA ASN A 140 74.41 -41.04 -15.35
C ASN A 140 75.80 -41.37 -14.85
N LYS A 141 76.42 -40.66 -13.89
CA LYS A 141 77.69 -40.99 -13.22
C LYS A 141 77.58 -42.33 -12.45
N HIS A 142 76.57 -42.45 -11.59
CA HIS A 142 76.32 -43.65 -10.79
C HIS A 142 76.12 -44.90 -11.65
N ALA A 143 75.41 -44.79 -12.78
CA ALA A 143 75.30 -45.92 -13.72
C ALA A 143 76.68 -46.35 -14.29
N ARG A 144 77.57 -45.40 -14.58
CA ARG A 144 78.95 -45.73 -15.00
C ARG A 144 79.80 -46.36 -13.89
N THR A 145 79.73 -45.84 -12.66
CA THR A 145 80.37 -46.38 -11.47
C THR A 145 79.88 -47.82 -11.18
N ALA A 146 78.54 -48.09 -11.38
CA ALA A 146 78.01 -49.44 -11.27
C ALA A 146 78.61 -50.46 -12.26
N GLU A 147 78.89 -50.06 -13.49
CA GLU A 147 79.55 -50.90 -14.51
C GLU A 147 81.02 -51.06 -14.19
N LEU A 148 81.73 -50.05 -13.72
CA LEU A 148 83.10 -50.11 -13.29
C LEU A 148 83.30 -51.02 -12.06
N LEU A 149 82.35 -50.99 -11.10
CA LEU A 149 82.40 -51.87 -9.90
C LEU A 149 82.39 -53.37 -10.25
N LYS A 150 81.71 -53.77 -11.35
CA LYS A 150 81.66 -55.17 -11.82
C LYS A 150 83.02 -55.68 -12.26
N VAL A 151 83.92 -54.81 -12.63
CA VAL A 151 85.26 -55.10 -13.12
C VAL A 151 86.36 -54.59 -12.17
N GLU A 152 86.02 -54.40 -10.89
CA GLU A 152 86.89 -53.88 -9.83
C GLU A 152 87.54 -52.49 -10.17
N GLY A 153 86.97 -51.71 -11.09
CA GLY A 153 87.48 -50.43 -11.52
C GLY A 153 86.93 -49.24 -10.71
N ALA A 154 86.06 -49.46 -9.72
CA ALA A 154 85.53 -48.47 -8.77
C ALA A 154 85.39 -49.06 -7.38
N SER A 155 85.32 -48.19 -6.33
CA SER A 155 85.12 -48.67 -4.94
C SER A 155 83.63 -48.72 -4.57
N ILE A 156 83.28 -49.68 -3.65
CA ILE A 156 81.92 -49.76 -3.09
C ILE A 156 81.54 -48.47 -2.35
N GLU A 157 82.51 -47.86 -1.67
CA GLU A 157 82.31 -46.59 -0.94
C GLU A 157 81.92 -45.47 -1.88
N GLU A 158 82.53 -45.37 -3.08
CA GLU A 158 82.16 -44.40 -4.07
C GLU A 158 80.72 -44.62 -4.61
N TYR A 159 80.35 -45.83 -4.88
CA TYR A 159 79.00 -46.21 -5.31
C TYR A 159 77.95 -45.87 -4.27
N GLU A 160 78.13 -46.24 -2.96
CA GLU A 160 77.25 -45.94 -1.86
C GLU A 160 77.14 -44.44 -1.57
N SER A 161 78.26 -43.69 -1.71
CA SER A 161 78.26 -42.21 -1.57
C SER A 161 77.42 -41.49 -2.67
N GLU A 162 77.52 -41.99 -3.91
CA GLU A 162 76.70 -41.50 -5.02
C GLU A 162 75.22 -41.79 -4.81
N GLU A 163 74.83 -42.98 -4.31
CA GLU A 163 73.47 -43.34 -3.98
C GLU A 163 72.90 -42.43 -2.93
N THR A 164 73.65 -42.14 -1.86
CA THR A 164 73.27 -41.19 -0.80
C THR A 164 73.12 -39.85 -1.36
N SER A 165 73.97 -39.39 -2.29
CA SER A 165 73.88 -38.09 -2.95
C SER A 165 72.66 -38.00 -3.86
N ILE A 166 72.26 -39.06 -4.56
CA ILE A 166 71.04 -39.17 -5.34
C ILE A 166 69.79 -38.99 -4.47
N ALA A 167 69.79 -39.74 -3.30
CA ALA A 167 68.66 -39.61 -2.37
C ALA A 167 68.50 -38.20 -1.78
N ALA A 168 69.64 -37.58 -1.42
CA ALA A 168 69.60 -36.17 -0.93
C ALA A 168 69.08 -35.23 -1.99
N LEU A 169 69.54 -35.32 -3.25
CA LEU A 169 69.07 -34.43 -4.33
C LEU A 169 67.63 -34.70 -4.71
N ASN A 170 67.10 -35.90 -4.62
CA ASN A 170 65.68 -36.21 -4.76
C ASN A 170 64.88 -35.54 -3.68
N SER A 171 65.26 -35.56 -2.42
CA SER A 171 64.62 -34.84 -1.31
C SER A 171 64.56 -33.31 -1.51
N GLU A 172 65.68 -32.77 -2.02
CA GLU A 172 65.73 -31.32 -2.34
C GLU A 172 64.78 -30.95 -3.49
N ILE A 173 64.67 -31.83 -4.53
CA ILE A 173 63.69 -31.67 -5.61
C ILE A 173 62.27 -31.69 -5.09
N GLU A 174 61.91 -32.62 -4.21
CA GLU A 174 60.57 -32.65 -3.62
C GLU A 174 60.29 -31.42 -2.74
N THR A 175 61.27 -30.98 -1.95
CA THR A 175 61.14 -29.70 -1.20
C THR A 175 60.89 -28.52 -2.13
N GLN A 176 61.58 -28.43 -3.26
CA GLN A 176 61.38 -27.36 -4.23
C GLN A 176 60.01 -27.45 -4.95
N LYS A 177 59.50 -28.66 -5.25
CA LYS A 177 58.14 -28.86 -5.74
C LYS A 177 57.09 -28.41 -4.75
N ASN A 178 57.27 -28.75 -3.47
CA ASN A 178 56.35 -28.35 -2.39
C ASN A 178 56.32 -26.82 -2.22
N LYS A 179 57.49 -26.14 -2.31
CA LYS A 179 57.57 -24.68 -2.33
C LYS A 179 56.77 -24.09 -3.48
N ILE A 180 56.90 -24.64 -4.71
CA ILE A 180 56.10 -24.16 -5.85
C ILE A 180 54.62 -24.35 -5.64
N ASN A 181 54.19 -25.48 -5.04
CA ASN A 181 52.80 -25.75 -4.75
C ASN A 181 52.24 -24.76 -3.70
N THR A 182 53.02 -24.47 -2.65
CA THR A 182 52.67 -23.45 -1.66
C THR A 182 52.48 -22.07 -2.29
N LEU A 183 53.38 -21.65 -3.17
CA LEU A 183 53.28 -20.37 -3.89
C LEU A 183 52.06 -20.35 -4.83
N ARG A 184 51.74 -21.47 -5.49
CA ARG A 184 50.51 -21.59 -6.29
C ARG A 184 49.24 -21.43 -5.46
N ASN A 185 49.23 -22.02 -4.24
CA ASN A 185 48.14 -21.85 -3.31
C ASN A 185 47.99 -20.36 -2.87
N LYS A 186 49.13 -19.68 -2.63
CA LYS A 186 49.12 -18.22 -2.33
C LYS A 186 48.51 -17.41 -3.47
N ILE A 187 48.82 -17.71 -4.73
CA ILE A 187 48.19 -17.06 -5.91
C ILE A 187 46.67 -17.26 -5.94
N LYS A 188 46.19 -18.46 -5.56
CA LYS A 188 44.75 -18.76 -5.51
C LYS A 188 44.08 -17.95 -4.41
N ILE A 189 44.68 -17.84 -3.24
CA ILE A 189 44.18 -17.03 -2.12
C ILE A 189 44.10 -15.53 -2.54
N LEU A 190 45.20 -15.01 -3.12
CA LEU A 190 45.20 -13.63 -3.62
C LEU A 190 44.15 -13.40 -4.70
N GLY A 191 43.89 -14.39 -5.56
CA GLY A 191 42.81 -14.36 -6.54
C GLY A 191 41.42 -14.18 -5.88
N SER A 192 41.17 -15.01 -4.84
CA SER A 192 39.90 -14.90 -4.07
C SER A 192 39.75 -13.57 -3.35
N ASN A 193 40.81 -13.01 -2.77
CA ASN A 193 40.80 -11.71 -2.14
C ASN A 193 40.50 -10.58 -3.15
N ILE A 194 41.07 -10.66 -4.35
CA ILE A 194 40.77 -9.72 -5.44
C ILE A 194 39.31 -9.81 -5.84
N ASP A 195 38.75 -11.01 -5.94
CA ASP A 195 37.34 -11.21 -6.33
C ASP A 195 36.38 -10.69 -5.23
N GLU A 196 36.73 -10.84 -3.97
CA GLU A 196 36.01 -10.24 -2.83
C GLU A 196 35.95 -8.71 -2.93
N VAL A 197 37.10 -8.06 -3.12
CA VAL A 197 37.15 -6.59 -3.26
C VAL A 197 36.42 -6.12 -4.51
N LYS A 198 36.50 -6.86 -5.62
CA LYS A 198 35.72 -6.58 -6.84
C LYS A 198 34.24 -6.71 -6.62
N ALA A 199 33.78 -7.65 -5.79
CA ALA A 199 32.38 -7.77 -5.43
C ALA A 199 31.93 -6.55 -4.60
N ALA A 200 32.75 -6.08 -3.66
CA ALA A 200 32.48 -4.83 -2.93
C ALA A 200 32.43 -3.62 -3.87
N LEU A 201 33.34 -3.53 -4.83
CA LEU A 201 33.40 -2.47 -5.85
C LEU A 201 32.10 -2.38 -6.69
N LYS A 202 31.42 -3.50 -6.96
CA LYS A 202 30.13 -3.48 -7.65
C LYS A 202 29.04 -2.76 -6.86
N TYR A 203 29.14 -2.73 -5.54
CA TYR A 203 28.17 -2.08 -4.67
C TYR A 203 28.42 -0.58 -4.49
N THR A 204 29.53 -0.03 -5.05
CA THR A 204 29.77 1.42 -5.07
C THR A 204 28.83 2.14 -6.05
N LYS A 205 28.34 1.45 -7.07
CA LYS A 205 27.37 1.99 -8.02
C LYS A 205 26.03 1.28 -7.80
N VAL A 206 25.05 2.05 -7.36
CA VAL A 206 23.69 1.55 -7.07
C VAL A 206 22.78 1.97 -8.21
N TYR A 207 22.13 1.00 -8.82
CA TYR A 207 21.23 1.20 -9.95
C TYR A 207 19.77 0.95 -9.52
N ALA A 208 18.84 1.58 -10.23
CA ALA A 208 17.42 1.39 -10.04
C ALA A 208 17.01 -0.06 -10.38
N PRO A 209 16.44 -0.83 -9.43
CA PRO A 209 15.98 -2.19 -9.69
C PRO A 209 14.62 -2.25 -10.37
N VAL A 210 13.90 -1.13 -10.41
CA VAL A 210 12.57 -0.97 -11.03
C VAL A 210 12.41 0.42 -11.59
N SER A 211 11.59 0.55 -12.63
CA SER A 211 11.18 1.86 -13.13
C SER A 211 10.11 2.48 -12.22
N GLY A 212 10.24 3.78 -11.92
CA GLY A 212 9.32 4.46 -11.00
C GLY A 212 9.61 5.94 -10.82
N THR A 213 9.13 6.48 -9.73
CA THR A 213 9.37 7.86 -9.29
C THR A 213 10.06 7.84 -7.94
N VAL A 214 11.11 8.63 -7.76
CA VAL A 214 11.78 8.81 -6.46
C VAL A 214 10.80 9.50 -5.50
N SER A 215 10.29 8.75 -4.51
CA SER A 215 9.28 9.25 -3.58
C SER A 215 9.88 9.94 -2.35
N ALA A 216 11.07 9.52 -1.94
CA ALA A 216 11.80 10.16 -0.84
C ALA A 216 13.31 9.95 -1.00
N LYS A 217 14.10 10.91 -0.50
CA LYS A 217 15.56 10.91 -0.47
C LYS A 217 16.01 11.14 0.97
N TYR A 218 16.88 10.26 1.49
CA TYR A 218 17.32 10.24 2.90
C TYR A 218 18.82 10.52 3.08
N ALA A 219 19.54 10.65 1.98
CA ALA A 219 20.97 10.95 1.98
C ALA A 219 21.29 12.05 0.97
N SER A 220 22.44 12.69 1.14
CA SER A 220 22.91 13.79 0.29
C SER A 220 24.27 13.46 -0.30
N GLU A 221 24.57 14.11 -1.44
CA GLU A 221 25.91 14.08 -2.02
C GLU A 221 26.93 14.67 -1.06
N GLY A 222 28.10 14.03 -0.95
CA GLY A 222 29.14 14.37 0.00
C GLY A 222 28.99 13.76 1.40
N GLU A 223 27.84 13.11 1.71
CA GLU A 223 27.59 12.50 3.02
C GLU A 223 28.33 11.16 3.17
N ASN A 224 28.88 10.91 4.36
CA ASN A 224 29.43 9.61 4.75
C ASN A 224 28.32 8.71 5.25
N ILE A 225 28.17 7.53 4.65
CA ILE A 225 27.12 6.56 4.96
C ILE A 225 27.68 5.22 5.43
N MET A 226 26.91 4.56 6.29
CA MET A 226 27.23 3.20 6.75
C MET A 226 26.48 2.15 5.92
N ALA A 227 27.00 0.93 5.90
CA ALA A 227 26.32 -0.19 5.25
C ALA A 227 24.92 -0.42 5.86
N GLY A 228 23.94 -0.69 5.00
CA GLY A 228 22.53 -0.88 5.37
C GLY A 228 21.71 0.40 5.47
N ARG A 229 22.33 1.57 5.38
CA ARG A 229 21.59 2.85 5.44
C ARG A 229 20.70 3.02 4.22
N LYS A 230 19.47 3.46 4.48
CA LYS A 230 18.49 3.83 3.47
C LYS A 230 18.91 5.13 2.78
N ILE A 231 18.93 5.13 1.45
CA ILE A 231 19.34 6.28 0.63
C ILE A 231 18.13 6.95 0.00
N LEU A 232 17.25 6.19 -0.66
CA LEU A 232 16.06 6.70 -1.30
C LEU A 232 14.99 5.61 -1.48
N ASP A 233 13.75 6.06 -1.71
CA ASP A 233 12.62 5.20 -2.07
C ASP A 233 12.22 5.45 -3.52
N ILE A 234 11.96 4.39 -4.24
CA ILE A 234 11.34 4.42 -5.57
C ILE A 234 9.95 3.83 -5.45
N THR A 235 8.94 4.59 -5.86
CA THR A 235 7.57 4.10 -6.02
C THR A 235 7.34 3.80 -7.49
N GLY A 236 7.07 2.54 -7.81
CA GLY A 236 6.83 2.10 -9.18
C GLY A 236 5.50 2.60 -9.73
N ASN A 237 5.42 2.79 -11.04
CA ASN A 237 4.20 3.18 -11.73
C ASN A 237 3.35 1.99 -12.17
N ASP A 238 3.86 0.79 -12.06
CA ASP A 238 3.16 -0.46 -12.39
C ASP A 238 2.37 -1.00 -11.18
N LYS A 239 1.46 -1.93 -11.43
CA LYS A 239 0.65 -2.59 -10.40
C LYS A 239 -0.04 -1.59 -9.46
N LYS A 240 -0.58 -0.49 -10.02
CA LYS A 240 -1.35 0.48 -9.25
C LYS A 240 -2.71 -0.08 -8.85
N TYR A 241 -3.14 0.24 -7.65
CA TYR A 241 -4.45 -0.09 -7.11
C TYR A 241 -4.97 1.07 -6.25
N LEU A 242 -6.25 1.04 -5.94
CA LEU A 242 -6.87 2.00 -5.04
C LEU A 242 -7.05 1.38 -3.66
N GLU A 243 -6.55 2.05 -2.64
CA GLU A 243 -6.78 1.73 -1.25
C GLU A 243 -7.88 2.64 -0.71
N ILE A 244 -8.89 2.04 -0.07
CA ILE A 244 -10.03 2.73 0.51
C ILE A 244 -10.13 2.33 1.97
N ARG A 245 -10.51 3.28 2.81
CA ARG A 245 -10.74 3.05 4.24
C ARG A 245 -12.20 3.24 4.55
N LEU A 246 -12.85 2.21 5.06
CA LEU A 246 -14.26 2.24 5.42
C LEU A 246 -14.44 2.01 6.91
N PRO A 247 -15.41 2.68 7.55
CA PRO A 247 -15.81 2.33 8.91
C PRO A 247 -16.26 0.87 9.00
N SER A 248 -16.00 0.21 10.11
CA SER A 248 -16.30 -1.23 10.32
C SER A 248 -17.79 -1.59 10.17
N ASN A 249 -18.69 -0.63 10.33
CA ASN A 249 -20.13 -0.79 10.13
C ASN A 249 -20.58 -0.68 8.65
N LYS A 250 -19.65 -0.50 7.71
CA LYS A 250 -19.94 -0.41 6.27
C LYS A 250 -19.15 -1.45 5.50
N THR A 251 -19.86 -2.24 4.71
CA THR A 251 -19.28 -3.19 3.78
C THR A 251 -19.56 -2.75 2.35
N ALA A 252 -18.59 -2.86 1.48
CA ALA A 252 -18.75 -2.64 0.06
C ALA A 252 -18.04 -3.75 -0.72
N LYS A 253 -18.63 -4.15 -1.85
CA LYS A 253 -18.04 -5.17 -2.74
C LYS A 253 -17.39 -4.55 -3.96
N ASP A 254 -17.93 -3.43 -4.41
CA ASP A 254 -17.49 -2.74 -5.62
C ASP A 254 -17.33 -1.24 -5.36
N ILE A 255 -16.48 -0.62 -6.13
CA ILE A 255 -16.39 0.84 -6.25
C ILE A 255 -16.56 1.23 -7.71
N LYS A 256 -17.00 2.47 -7.91
CA LYS A 256 -17.09 3.10 -9.22
C LYS A 256 -16.10 4.25 -9.28
N VAL A 257 -15.24 4.26 -10.28
CA VAL A 257 -14.20 5.25 -10.52
C VAL A 257 -14.26 5.66 -11.98
N ASN A 258 -14.43 6.93 -12.28
CA ASN A 258 -14.53 7.46 -13.65
C ASN A 258 -15.54 6.69 -14.54
N GLY A 259 -16.63 6.20 -13.94
CA GLY A 259 -17.68 5.45 -14.66
C GLY A 259 -17.45 3.93 -14.72
N GLU A 260 -16.27 3.43 -14.41
CA GLU A 260 -15.93 2.00 -14.40
C GLU A 260 -16.08 1.39 -13.00
N PHE A 261 -16.47 0.10 -12.96
CA PHE A 261 -16.63 -0.63 -11.71
C PHE A 261 -15.40 -1.49 -11.43
N TYR A 262 -14.91 -1.45 -10.20
CA TYR A 262 -13.81 -2.27 -9.72
C TYR A 262 -14.23 -3.00 -8.46
N ASN A 263 -13.98 -4.30 -8.43
CA ASN A 263 -14.18 -5.10 -7.23
C ASN A 263 -13.13 -4.73 -6.17
N ILE A 264 -13.55 -4.67 -4.91
CA ILE A 264 -12.66 -4.41 -3.77
C ILE A 264 -12.62 -5.61 -2.85
N LYS A 265 -11.43 -5.85 -2.29
CA LYS A 265 -11.18 -6.92 -1.34
C LYS A 265 -10.70 -6.29 -0.03
N GLU A 266 -11.26 -6.76 1.08
CA GLU A 266 -10.81 -6.41 2.41
C GLU A 266 -9.40 -6.98 2.67
N LEU A 267 -8.56 -6.19 3.31
CA LEU A 267 -7.18 -6.57 3.64
C LEU A 267 -7.06 -7.26 5.00
N ASN A 268 -8.19 -7.45 5.74
CA ASN A 268 -8.23 -7.99 7.09
C ASN A 268 -7.26 -7.26 8.05
N ASP A 269 -7.08 -5.98 7.82
CA ASP A 269 -6.20 -5.10 8.58
C ASP A 269 -6.96 -3.84 8.96
N THR A 270 -6.88 -3.49 10.24
CA THR A 270 -7.54 -2.32 10.81
C THR A 270 -6.46 -1.29 11.13
N ASP A 271 -6.63 -0.07 10.68
CA ASP A 271 -5.70 1.00 11.04
C ASP A 271 -5.94 1.51 12.48
N ALA A 272 -5.04 2.38 12.95
CA ALA A 272 -5.13 2.96 14.30
C ALA A 272 -6.43 3.76 14.54
N SER A 273 -7.18 4.11 13.50
CA SER A 273 -8.49 4.79 13.58
C SER A 273 -9.68 3.82 13.64
N GLY A 274 -9.45 2.51 13.64
CA GLY A 274 -10.49 1.48 13.65
C GLY A 274 -11.22 1.32 12.32
N THR A 275 -10.65 1.82 11.21
CA THR A 275 -11.22 1.65 9.88
C THR A 275 -10.67 0.41 9.19
N LEU A 276 -11.53 -0.28 8.45
CA LEU A 276 -11.16 -1.42 7.62
C LEU A 276 -10.55 -0.93 6.30
N ARG A 277 -9.47 -1.57 5.88
CA ARG A 277 -8.78 -1.26 4.63
C ARG A 277 -9.23 -2.21 3.52
N TYR A 278 -9.56 -1.63 2.38
CA TYR A 278 -9.94 -2.35 1.16
C TYR A 278 -9.01 -1.97 0.02
N LYS A 279 -8.71 -2.91 -0.87
CA LYS A 279 -7.97 -2.64 -2.10
C LYS A 279 -8.70 -3.16 -3.34
N THR A 280 -8.52 -2.47 -4.46
CA THR A 280 -8.94 -2.96 -5.77
C THR A 280 -7.95 -3.98 -6.32
N SER A 281 -8.34 -4.69 -7.37
CA SER A 281 -7.38 -5.31 -8.29
C SER A 281 -6.50 -4.23 -8.96
N TYR A 282 -5.38 -4.64 -9.57
CA TYR A 282 -4.50 -3.69 -10.27
C TYR A 282 -5.21 -3.04 -11.46
N ILE A 283 -5.09 -1.72 -11.55
CA ILE A 283 -5.72 -0.88 -12.60
C ILE A 283 -4.65 -0.43 -13.60
N LYS A 284 -4.57 -1.09 -14.75
CA LYS A 284 -3.52 -0.83 -15.77
C LYS A 284 -3.54 0.58 -16.35
N LYS A 285 -4.73 1.22 -16.47
CA LYS A 285 -4.91 2.53 -17.11
C LYS A 285 -5.11 3.68 -16.13
N LEU A 286 -4.75 3.50 -14.86
CA LEU A 286 -4.89 4.57 -13.87
C LEU A 286 -3.86 5.67 -14.15
N LYS A 287 -4.33 6.85 -14.59
CA LYS A 287 -3.47 7.99 -14.91
C LYS A 287 -2.89 8.69 -13.67
N ALA A 288 -3.46 8.44 -12.49
CA ALA A 288 -3.03 9.04 -11.24
C ALA A 288 -1.69 8.47 -10.75
N SER A 289 -0.94 9.29 -10.03
CA SER A 289 0.33 8.92 -9.41
C SER A 289 0.13 8.22 -8.06
N PRO A 290 1.01 7.28 -7.67
CA PRO A 290 0.98 6.72 -6.32
C PRO A 290 1.06 7.84 -5.27
N GLY A 291 0.22 7.74 -4.21
CA GLY A 291 0.05 8.77 -3.19
C GLY A 291 -1.07 9.78 -3.49
N GLU A 292 -1.54 9.88 -4.72
CA GLU A 292 -2.65 10.76 -5.10
C GLU A 292 -3.98 10.27 -4.53
N ILE A 293 -4.84 11.21 -4.13
CA ILE A 293 -6.16 10.92 -3.60
C ILE A 293 -7.19 11.18 -4.70
N LEU A 294 -8.02 10.17 -4.97
CA LEU A 294 -9.07 10.23 -5.98
C LEU A 294 -10.46 10.15 -5.35
N PRO A 295 -11.44 10.93 -5.83
CA PRO A 295 -12.84 10.73 -5.48
C PRO A 295 -13.34 9.43 -6.13
N VAL A 296 -14.03 8.62 -5.33
CA VAL A 296 -14.62 7.34 -5.75
C VAL A 296 -16.04 7.23 -5.21
N GLU A 297 -16.84 6.37 -5.80
CA GLU A 297 -18.15 6.03 -5.28
C GLU A 297 -18.15 4.56 -4.82
N ILE A 298 -18.40 4.31 -3.53
CA ILE A 298 -18.61 2.94 -3.06
C ILE A 298 -20.01 2.48 -3.41
N VAL A 299 -20.14 1.26 -3.94
CA VAL A 299 -21.44 0.67 -4.29
C VAL A 299 -22.00 -0.03 -3.07
N ILE A 300 -23.12 0.49 -2.55
CA ILE A 300 -23.82 -0.08 -1.39
C ILE A 300 -24.87 -1.08 -1.83
N TYR A 301 -25.56 -0.80 -2.93
CA TYR A 301 -26.58 -1.68 -3.47
C TYR A 301 -26.57 -1.64 -4.99
N ARG A 302 -26.75 -2.81 -5.58
CA ARG A 302 -26.94 -2.97 -7.03
C ARG A 302 -27.94 -4.10 -7.27
N GLY A 303 -29.11 -3.76 -7.77
CA GLY A 303 -30.17 -4.74 -8.00
C GLY A 303 -31.46 -4.13 -8.49
N ASN A 304 -32.53 -4.93 -8.61
CA ASN A 304 -33.86 -4.45 -8.97
C ASN A 304 -34.66 -4.17 -7.70
N ASN A 305 -34.99 -2.92 -7.46
CA ASN A 305 -35.79 -2.51 -6.30
C ASN A 305 -36.57 -1.22 -6.56
N LYS A 306 -37.45 -0.85 -5.65
CA LYS A 306 -38.14 0.44 -5.62
C LYS A 306 -37.23 1.47 -4.94
N LEU A 307 -36.97 2.58 -5.61
CA LEU A 307 -36.17 3.68 -5.08
C LEU A 307 -37.10 4.78 -4.55
N LEU A 308 -36.96 5.08 -3.27
CA LEU A 308 -37.62 6.21 -2.63
C LEU A 308 -36.72 7.47 -2.74
N PRO A 309 -37.24 8.58 -3.25
CA PRO A 309 -36.55 9.85 -3.16
C PRO A 309 -36.52 10.35 -1.71
N TYR A 310 -35.50 11.07 -1.32
CA TYR A 310 -35.35 11.57 0.07
C TYR A 310 -36.52 12.42 0.57
N ASN A 311 -37.13 13.21 -0.32
CA ASN A 311 -38.30 14.04 0.00
C ASN A 311 -39.62 13.25 0.12
N ALA A 312 -39.61 11.92 0.00
CA ALA A 312 -40.74 11.05 0.31
C ALA A 312 -40.68 10.48 1.73
N VAL A 313 -39.56 10.64 2.43
CA VAL A 313 -39.33 10.06 3.75
C VAL A 313 -39.32 11.17 4.81
N LEU A 314 -40.10 10.99 5.85
CA LEU A 314 -40.08 11.80 7.07
C LEU A 314 -39.31 11.04 8.15
N ASP A 315 -38.28 11.66 8.69
CA ASP A 315 -37.53 11.16 9.85
C ASP A 315 -38.07 11.86 11.11
N LYS A 316 -38.61 11.08 12.07
CA LYS A 316 -39.17 11.61 13.30
C LYS A 316 -38.92 10.63 14.46
N ASP A 317 -38.28 11.08 15.52
CA ASP A 317 -38.07 10.36 16.78
C ASP A 317 -37.48 8.94 16.60
N SER A 318 -36.53 8.76 15.70
CA SER A 318 -35.92 7.48 15.28
C SER A 318 -36.75 6.62 14.32
N ASP A 319 -38.00 6.95 14.09
CA ASP A 319 -38.85 6.27 13.13
C ASP A 319 -38.86 6.98 11.77
N LYS A 320 -38.91 6.22 10.68
CA LYS A 320 -38.99 6.75 9.33
C LYS A 320 -40.36 6.43 8.72
N PHE A 321 -41.03 7.46 8.24
CA PHE A 321 -42.37 7.35 7.67
C PHE A 321 -42.39 7.69 6.20
N VAL A 322 -43.16 6.93 5.43
CA VAL A 322 -43.60 7.27 4.08
C VAL A 322 -45.11 7.45 4.06
N PHE A 323 -45.60 8.28 3.18
CA PHE A 323 -47.03 8.56 3.04
C PHE A 323 -47.52 7.94 1.75
N ILE A 324 -48.30 6.87 1.89
CA ILE A 324 -48.83 6.09 0.78
C ILE A 324 -50.09 6.80 0.25
N TYR A 325 -50.13 7.04 -1.04
CA TYR A 325 -51.29 7.56 -1.73
C TYR A 325 -52.03 6.44 -2.44
N SER A 326 -53.29 6.21 -2.04
CA SER A 326 -54.17 5.21 -2.65
C SER A 326 -55.63 5.67 -2.58
N ASN A 327 -56.36 5.54 -3.70
CA ASN A 327 -57.79 5.84 -3.77
C ASN A 327 -58.19 7.21 -3.19
N GLY A 328 -57.38 8.23 -3.46
CA GLY A 328 -57.67 9.60 -2.97
C GLY A 328 -57.31 9.86 -1.50
N SER A 329 -56.83 8.84 -0.79
CA SER A 329 -56.45 8.92 0.63
C SER A 329 -54.95 8.80 0.81
N VAL A 330 -54.43 9.46 1.85
CA VAL A 330 -53.02 9.42 2.25
C VAL A 330 -52.92 8.76 3.62
N LYS A 331 -52.09 7.71 3.71
CA LYS A 331 -51.83 6.99 4.97
C LYS A 331 -50.36 6.95 5.28
N PRO A 332 -49.93 7.30 6.50
CA PRO A 332 -48.54 7.12 6.92
C PRO A 332 -48.28 5.63 7.11
N ARG A 333 -47.05 5.20 6.74
CA ARG A 333 -46.51 3.87 7.02
C ARG A 333 -45.09 4.01 7.52
N CYS A 334 -44.78 3.34 8.64
CA CYS A 334 -43.41 3.21 9.12
C CYS A 334 -42.62 2.28 8.19
N ILE A 335 -41.38 2.60 7.90
CA ILE A 335 -40.50 1.84 7.02
C ILE A 335 -39.16 1.58 7.69
N ASP A 336 -38.57 0.41 7.38
CA ASP A 336 -37.22 0.08 7.74
C ASP A 336 -36.29 0.34 6.56
N VAL A 337 -35.33 1.24 6.76
CA VAL A 337 -34.36 1.58 5.71
C VAL A 337 -33.29 0.52 5.64
N VAL A 338 -33.22 -0.19 4.51
CA VAL A 338 -32.20 -1.22 4.27
C VAL A 338 -30.93 -0.62 3.70
N HIS A 339 -31.05 0.24 2.70
CA HIS A 339 -29.93 0.91 2.07
C HIS A 339 -30.25 2.38 1.78
N SER A 340 -29.26 3.24 1.98
CA SER A 340 -29.35 4.68 1.68
C SER A 340 -28.08 5.12 0.93
N GLY A 341 -28.24 5.79 -0.21
CA GLY A 341 -27.14 6.29 -1.06
C GLY A 341 -27.50 7.60 -1.70
N VAL A 342 -26.59 8.20 -2.47
CA VAL A 342 -26.83 9.52 -3.09
C VAL A 342 -28.14 9.56 -3.90
N GLN A 343 -28.51 8.47 -4.52
CA GLN A 343 -29.66 8.38 -5.42
C GLN A 343 -31.00 8.28 -4.70
N GLY A 344 -31.02 7.91 -3.43
CA GLY A 344 -32.24 7.74 -2.65
C GLY A 344 -32.13 6.62 -1.61
N ILE A 345 -33.26 6.09 -1.23
CA ILE A 345 -33.43 5.12 -0.15
C ILE A 345 -34.11 3.87 -0.67
N ILE A 346 -33.62 2.70 -0.26
CA ILE A 346 -34.32 1.41 -0.39
C ILE A 346 -34.83 1.03 1.00
N ALA A 347 -36.11 0.73 1.09
CA ALA A 347 -36.75 0.32 2.34
C ALA A 347 -37.55 -0.96 2.13
N ASP A 348 -37.71 -1.73 3.21
CA ASP A 348 -38.60 -2.88 3.27
C ASP A 348 -40.07 -2.42 3.43
N ASN A 349 -40.98 -3.37 3.31
CA ASN A 349 -42.44 -3.19 3.46
C ASN A 349 -43.09 -2.24 2.42
N LEU A 350 -42.49 -2.14 1.21
CA LEU A 350 -43.01 -1.32 0.12
C LEU A 350 -43.42 -2.12 -1.15
N SER A 351 -43.47 -3.43 -1.07
CA SER A 351 -43.77 -4.30 -2.20
C SER A 351 -45.13 -4.01 -2.84
N ASP A 352 -46.15 -3.73 -2.01
CA ASP A 352 -47.51 -3.42 -2.37
C ASP A 352 -47.76 -1.95 -2.75
N VAL A 353 -46.80 -1.04 -2.44
CA VAL A 353 -46.96 0.40 -2.60
C VAL A 353 -46.67 0.82 -4.05
N LYS A 354 -47.65 1.46 -4.69
CA LYS A 354 -47.50 2.01 -6.05
C LYS A 354 -47.15 3.50 -6.07
N GLN A 355 -47.71 4.27 -5.13
CA GLN A 355 -47.53 5.72 -5.09
C GLN A 355 -47.25 6.20 -3.66
N VAL A 356 -46.32 7.13 -3.54
CA VAL A 356 -45.99 7.83 -2.30
C VAL A 356 -46.06 9.33 -2.51
N ILE A 357 -46.21 10.08 -1.41
CA ILE A 357 -46.16 11.52 -1.44
C ILE A 357 -44.75 12.02 -1.29
N THR A 358 -44.42 13.06 -2.02
CA THR A 358 -43.17 13.82 -1.88
C THR A 358 -43.48 15.27 -1.51
N ALA A 359 -42.82 15.72 -0.45
CA ALA A 359 -42.94 17.13 0.01
C ALA A 359 -41.72 17.48 0.87
N LYS A 360 -41.64 18.73 1.33
CA LYS A 360 -40.64 19.12 2.33
C LYS A 360 -40.95 18.48 3.67
N PRO A 361 -39.96 18.22 4.56
CA PRO A 361 -40.17 17.54 5.85
C PRO A 361 -41.21 18.21 6.75
N ASP A 362 -41.27 19.55 6.77
CA ASP A 362 -42.28 20.33 7.53
C ASP A 362 -43.70 20.05 7.05
N ILE A 363 -43.88 19.89 5.74
CA ILE A 363 -45.16 19.53 5.15
C ILE A 363 -45.54 18.10 5.47
N LEU A 364 -44.62 17.15 5.36
CA LEU A 364 -44.84 15.75 5.71
C LEU A 364 -45.20 15.59 7.20
N LEU A 365 -44.58 16.38 8.08
CA LEU A 365 -44.94 16.41 9.53
C LEU A 365 -46.38 16.87 9.75
N ARG A 366 -46.84 17.90 9.01
CA ARG A 366 -48.24 18.35 9.08
C ARG A 366 -49.21 17.33 8.51
N VAL A 367 -48.82 16.59 7.48
CA VAL A 367 -49.61 15.46 6.96
C VAL A 367 -49.72 14.35 8.00
N LEU A 368 -48.64 14.05 8.72
CA LEU A 368 -48.66 13.10 9.85
C LEU A 368 -49.63 13.51 10.97
N SER A 369 -49.74 14.83 11.20
CA SER A 369 -50.69 15.40 12.18
C SER A 369 -52.15 15.47 11.70
N GLY A 370 -52.48 14.92 10.52
CA GLY A 370 -53.84 14.79 10.01
C GLY A 370 -54.37 15.99 9.25
N VAL A 371 -53.52 16.94 8.83
CA VAL A 371 -53.96 18.08 8.00
C VAL A 371 -54.39 17.58 6.60
N PRO A 372 -55.56 18.00 6.08
CA PRO A 372 -56.04 17.56 4.79
C PRO A 372 -55.07 17.95 3.66
N VAL A 373 -54.89 17.06 2.70
CA VAL A 373 -53.97 17.23 1.58
C VAL A 373 -54.67 17.20 0.24
N LYS A 374 -54.19 18.01 -0.71
CA LYS A 374 -54.55 17.95 -2.11
C LYS A 374 -53.36 17.39 -2.90
N VAL A 375 -53.52 16.18 -3.40
CA VAL A 375 -52.47 15.50 -4.14
C VAL A 375 -52.52 15.90 -5.62
N VAL A 376 -51.39 16.37 -6.13
CA VAL A 376 -51.21 16.68 -7.54
C VAL A 376 -50.27 15.64 -8.15
N SER A 377 -50.71 14.98 -9.22
CA SER A 377 -49.87 14.02 -9.92
C SER A 377 -48.73 14.70 -10.65
N ASN A 378 -47.52 14.36 -10.34
CA ASN A 378 -46.36 14.81 -11.13
C ASN A 378 -46.27 13.89 -12.36
N LYS A 379 -46.82 14.35 -13.49
CA LYS A 379 -46.62 13.69 -14.78
C LYS A 379 -45.14 13.88 -15.19
N ARG A 380 -44.28 12.96 -14.84
CA ARG A 380 -42.99 12.68 -15.49
C ARG A 380 -42.88 11.21 -15.75
#